data_3040f514087c58013213acf0d2e7f7a6
#
_entry.id   3040f514087c58013213acf0d2e7f7a6
#
_cell.length_a   1.000
_cell.length_b   1.000
_cell.length_c   1.000
_cell.angle_alpha   90.00
_cell.angle_beta   90.00
_cell.angle_gamma   90.00
#
_symmetry.space_group_name_H-M   'P 1'
#
loop_
_entity.id
_entity.type
_entity.pdbx_description
1 polymer ?
#
loop_
_entity_poly.entity_id
_entity_poly.type
_entity_poly.pdbx_seq_one_letter_code
_entity_poly.pdbx_strand_id
1 'polypeptide(L)'
;IVGSGVLVMFSCLGLARFSFGMLLPAMSEALDLTYGQRGYIGTGYFIGYLLMVALAPALAKLLGFRASIVLGLGVIAATMALLGLAGTYPLALVCYTFTGVGSGAANISMMALVSRWFAPSLRGTATGLVIAGNGLGIIFSGFLVPHVGHASGPEGWRLSWMLLAGAVALSCVLAGLVLRNSPSDKGLEMTGSHGRRTPPPTTAKGFSRQDWSLLRRLGIIYFTFGVTYIIYGTFIVTTLIDEHGLSEATAGRFWAWVGFFSLFSGPVFGWISDTFSRKIGLAAALAVQTAAYLLAGFDLGVSALYLSIGLYGLAAWSIPTVMLATIADRLGTHRAAAGFSIITFFFAVGQVVGPTAAGELADLTGSFSISYKLSACLTLVGIAVTATLTRNTRT
;
A
#
# COMPACT_ATOMS: atom_id res chain seq x y z
N ILE A 1 -21.77 2.26 0.42
CA ILE A 1 -20.52 2.37 1.20
C ILE A 1 -19.38 1.55 0.58
N VAL A 2 -19.59 0.23 0.27
CA VAL A 2 -18.51 -0.59 -0.32
C VAL A 2 -18.04 -0.01 -1.65
N GLY A 3 -18.95 0.28 -2.59
CA GLY A 3 -18.58 0.86 -3.89
C GLY A 3 -17.83 2.20 -3.77
N SER A 4 -18.30 3.09 -2.87
CA SER A 4 -17.57 4.34 -2.59
C SER A 4 -16.22 4.07 -1.94
N GLY A 5 -16.12 3.05 -1.07
CA GLY A 5 -14.86 2.63 -0.46
C GLY A 5 -13.86 2.11 -1.50
N VAL A 6 -14.31 1.32 -2.48
CA VAL A 6 -13.49 0.88 -3.63
C VAL A 6 -12.96 2.10 -4.39
N LEU A 7 -13.80 3.10 -4.68
CA LEU A 7 -13.37 4.34 -5.35
C LEU A 7 -12.36 5.14 -4.51
N VAL A 8 -12.55 5.22 -3.20
CA VAL A 8 -11.60 5.90 -2.30
C VAL A 8 -10.25 5.19 -2.32
N MET A 9 -10.22 3.85 -2.21
CA MET A 9 -8.97 3.08 -2.25
C MET A 9 -8.31 3.12 -3.63
N PHE A 10 -9.10 3.00 -4.69
CA PHE A 10 -8.65 3.22 -6.07
C PHE A 10 -7.89 4.54 -6.20
N SER A 11 -8.46 5.62 -5.65
CA SER A 11 -7.89 6.97 -5.74
C SER A 11 -6.70 7.18 -4.81
N CYS A 12 -6.85 6.93 -3.50
CA CYS A 12 -5.85 7.34 -2.51
C CYS A 12 -4.62 6.43 -2.44
N LEU A 13 -4.75 5.15 -2.80
CA LEU A 13 -3.62 4.24 -2.87
C LEU A 13 -3.35 3.79 -4.31
N GLY A 14 -4.36 3.35 -5.04
CA GLY A 14 -4.21 2.87 -6.40
C GLY A 14 -3.59 3.93 -7.32
N LEU A 15 -4.24 5.07 -7.47
CA LEU A 15 -3.75 6.14 -8.34
C LEU A 15 -2.65 6.98 -7.67
N ALA A 16 -2.89 7.50 -6.46
CA ALA A 16 -1.96 8.45 -5.83
C ALA A 16 -0.60 7.83 -5.50
N ARG A 17 -0.57 6.58 -5.03
CA ARG A 17 0.67 5.91 -4.59
C ARG A 17 1.33 5.09 -5.69
N PHE A 18 0.55 4.23 -6.33
CA PHE A 18 1.12 3.22 -7.24
C PHE A 18 1.34 3.73 -8.66
N SER A 19 0.68 4.83 -9.09
CA SER A 19 0.99 5.44 -10.39
C SER A 19 2.35 6.14 -10.41
N PHE A 20 2.90 6.50 -9.26
CA PHE A 20 4.20 7.14 -9.18
C PHE A 20 5.31 6.28 -9.78
N GLY A 21 5.37 4.99 -9.43
CA GLY A 21 6.36 4.08 -10.01
C GLY A 21 6.25 3.97 -11.53
N MET A 22 5.04 4.08 -12.08
CA MET A 22 4.82 4.05 -13.53
C MET A 22 5.24 5.36 -14.23
N LEU A 23 5.11 6.50 -13.55
CA LEU A 23 5.45 7.83 -14.08
C LEU A 23 6.91 8.24 -13.80
N LEU A 24 7.56 7.54 -12.89
CA LEU A 24 8.89 7.90 -12.40
C LEU A 24 9.97 7.96 -13.50
N PRO A 25 10.04 7.02 -14.47
CA PRO A 25 11.05 7.11 -15.54
C PRO A 25 10.93 8.40 -16.35
N ALA A 26 9.76 8.69 -16.89
CA ALA A 26 9.52 9.90 -17.69
C ALA A 26 9.70 11.21 -16.89
N MET A 27 9.28 11.22 -15.62
CA MET A 27 9.53 12.34 -14.70
C MET A 27 11.03 12.53 -14.46
N SER A 28 11.77 11.44 -14.29
CA SER A 28 13.20 11.47 -14.00
C SER A 28 14.00 12.04 -15.16
N GLU A 29 13.66 11.65 -16.38
CA GLU A 29 14.27 12.21 -17.58
C GLU A 29 13.94 13.70 -17.74
N ALA A 30 12.67 14.08 -17.58
CA ALA A 30 12.21 15.47 -17.77
C ALA A 30 12.71 16.44 -16.70
N LEU A 31 12.96 15.99 -15.47
CA LEU A 31 13.40 16.81 -14.33
C LEU A 31 14.87 16.59 -13.98
N ASP A 32 15.61 15.80 -14.77
CA ASP A 32 17.02 15.43 -14.56
C ASP A 32 17.27 14.91 -13.11
N LEU A 33 16.46 13.92 -12.69
CA LEU A 33 16.50 13.40 -11.32
C LEU A 33 17.58 12.33 -11.17
N THR A 34 18.45 12.48 -10.17
CA THR A 34 19.31 11.39 -9.72
C THR A 34 18.49 10.24 -9.11
N TYR A 35 19.05 9.04 -8.98
CA TYR A 35 18.40 7.91 -8.35
C TYR A 35 18.01 8.21 -6.88
N GLY A 36 18.89 8.92 -6.13
CA GLY A 36 18.63 9.38 -4.76
C GLY A 36 17.41 10.31 -4.71
N GLN A 37 17.33 11.29 -5.62
CA GLN A 37 16.18 12.21 -5.69
C GLN A 37 14.86 11.47 -6.00
N ARG A 38 14.88 10.45 -6.87
CA ARG A 38 13.72 9.55 -7.10
C ARG A 38 13.29 8.88 -5.79
N GLY A 39 14.25 8.39 -5.00
CA GLY A 39 14.05 7.79 -3.68
C GLY A 39 13.47 8.78 -2.67
N TYR A 40 13.99 10.01 -2.62
CA TYR A 40 13.50 11.04 -1.70
C TYR A 40 12.08 11.47 -1.99
N ILE A 41 11.68 11.59 -3.26
CA ILE A 41 10.28 11.87 -3.63
C ILE A 41 9.37 10.75 -3.10
N GLY A 42 9.73 9.49 -3.33
CA GLY A 42 9.00 8.34 -2.82
C GLY A 42 8.90 8.33 -1.29
N THR A 43 10.00 8.60 -0.60
CA THR A 43 10.06 8.72 0.88
C THR A 43 9.19 9.86 1.39
N GLY A 44 9.17 10.99 0.70
CA GLY A 44 8.32 12.15 1.03
C GLY A 44 6.85 11.76 1.15
N TYR A 45 6.33 10.98 0.20
CA TYR A 45 4.97 10.46 0.26
C TYR A 45 4.71 9.67 1.55
N PHE A 46 5.65 8.77 1.94
CA PHE A 46 5.45 7.95 3.14
C PHE A 46 5.58 8.74 4.44
N ILE A 47 6.42 9.76 4.47
CA ILE A 47 6.50 10.71 5.60
C ILE A 47 5.16 11.44 5.74
N GLY A 48 4.63 12.00 4.66
CA GLY A 48 3.33 12.67 4.64
C GLY A 48 2.20 11.73 5.08
N TYR A 49 2.18 10.52 4.55
CA TYR A 49 1.22 9.49 4.92
C TYR A 49 1.30 9.13 6.41
N LEU A 50 2.50 8.87 6.94
CA LEU A 50 2.72 8.48 8.34
C LEU A 50 2.31 9.61 9.31
N LEU A 51 2.67 10.84 9.00
CA LEU A 51 2.24 12.00 9.78
C LEU A 51 0.72 12.08 9.85
N MET A 52 0.06 11.87 8.70
CA MET A 52 -1.40 11.94 8.64
C MET A 52 -2.08 10.75 9.32
N VAL A 53 -1.48 9.55 9.29
CA VAL A 53 -1.97 8.39 10.06
C VAL A 53 -2.05 8.72 11.55
N ALA A 54 -1.07 9.42 12.11
CA ALA A 54 -1.07 9.86 13.51
C ALA A 54 -2.15 10.92 13.79
N LEU A 55 -2.41 11.81 12.82
CA LEU A 55 -3.37 12.92 12.96
C LEU A 55 -4.80 12.55 12.56
N ALA A 56 -5.00 11.47 11.79
CA ALA A 56 -6.31 11.08 11.26
C ALA A 56 -7.41 10.90 12.33
N PRO A 57 -7.13 10.33 13.53
CA PRO A 57 -8.15 10.25 14.59
C PRO A 57 -8.64 11.63 15.05
N ALA A 58 -7.71 12.60 15.19
CA ALA A 58 -8.05 13.97 15.56
C ALA A 58 -8.85 14.67 14.47
N LEU A 59 -8.42 14.51 13.20
CA LEU A 59 -9.13 15.03 12.04
C LEU A 59 -10.56 14.47 11.96
N ALA A 60 -10.71 13.16 12.11
CA ALA A 60 -12.02 12.50 12.07
C ALA A 60 -12.93 12.92 13.24
N LYS A 61 -12.34 13.25 14.41
CA LYS A 61 -13.09 13.79 15.55
C LYS A 61 -13.59 15.21 15.29
N LEU A 62 -12.80 16.04 14.62
CA LEU A 62 -13.14 17.44 14.32
C LEU A 62 -14.14 17.55 13.15
N LEU A 63 -13.91 16.84 12.07
CA LEU A 63 -14.65 17.02 10.80
C LEU A 63 -15.63 15.88 10.52
N GLY A 64 -15.47 14.73 11.18
CA GLY A 64 -16.15 13.48 10.82
C GLY A 64 -15.44 12.74 9.68
N PHE A 65 -15.76 11.44 9.53
CA PHE A 65 -15.09 10.59 8.55
C PHE A 65 -15.33 11.00 7.09
N ARG A 66 -16.57 11.36 6.76
CA ARG A 66 -16.91 11.81 5.39
C ARG A 66 -16.08 13.02 4.98
N ALA A 67 -16.05 14.07 5.80
CA ALA A 67 -15.33 15.29 5.48
C ALA A 67 -13.80 15.03 5.45
N SER A 68 -13.27 14.19 6.32
CA SER A 68 -11.85 13.79 6.29
C SER A 68 -11.47 13.05 5.02
N ILE A 69 -12.34 12.16 4.50
CA ILE A 69 -12.13 11.46 3.22
C ILE A 69 -12.15 12.47 2.06
N VAL A 70 -13.17 13.32 2.01
CA VAL A 70 -13.32 14.31 0.93
C VAL A 70 -12.15 15.30 0.93
N LEU A 71 -11.75 15.80 2.09
CA LEU A 71 -10.57 16.68 2.22
C LEU A 71 -9.30 15.95 1.76
N GLY A 72 -9.10 14.71 2.18
CA GLY A 72 -7.95 13.90 1.77
C GLY A 72 -7.90 13.70 0.25
N LEU A 73 -9.03 13.32 -0.39
CA LEU A 73 -9.10 13.17 -1.84
C LEU A 73 -8.92 14.51 -2.56
N GLY A 74 -9.44 15.62 -2.02
CA GLY A 74 -9.21 16.96 -2.56
C GLY A 74 -7.74 17.38 -2.54
N VAL A 75 -7.05 17.10 -1.42
CA VAL A 75 -5.60 17.33 -1.32
C VAL A 75 -4.85 16.48 -2.35
N ILE A 76 -5.17 15.19 -2.50
CA ILE A 76 -4.55 14.32 -3.51
C ILE A 76 -4.75 14.89 -4.91
N ALA A 77 -6.00 15.23 -5.28
CA ALA A 77 -6.31 15.75 -6.61
C ALA A 77 -5.52 17.02 -6.91
N ALA A 78 -5.49 17.97 -5.97
CA ALA A 78 -4.76 19.24 -6.12
C ALA A 78 -3.25 19.00 -6.25
N THR A 79 -2.67 18.19 -5.39
CA THR A 79 -1.21 17.94 -5.39
C THR A 79 -0.76 17.09 -6.58
N MET A 80 -1.56 16.14 -7.06
CA MET A 80 -1.29 15.41 -8.30
C MET A 80 -1.38 16.31 -9.52
N ALA A 81 -2.34 17.24 -9.56
CA ALA A 81 -2.40 18.26 -10.62
C ALA A 81 -1.17 19.18 -10.59
N LEU A 82 -0.72 19.62 -9.41
CA LEU A 82 0.51 20.39 -9.25
C LEU A 82 1.75 19.59 -9.63
N LEU A 83 1.79 18.27 -9.39
CA LEU A 83 2.85 17.39 -9.90
C LEU A 83 2.94 17.42 -11.43
N GLY A 84 1.81 17.40 -12.13
CA GLY A 84 1.77 17.54 -13.58
C GLY A 84 2.33 18.89 -14.07
N LEU A 85 2.36 19.91 -13.22
CA LEU A 85 2.95 21.24 -13.51
C LEU A 85 4.38 21.39 -12.96
N ALA A 86 4.90 20.37 -12.26
CA ALA A 86 6.21 20.49 -11.62
C ALA A 86 7.33 20.64 -12.67
N GLY A 87 8.13 21.71 -12.54
CA GLY A 87 9.30 21.97 -13.35
C GLY A 87 10.62 21.76 -12.60
N THR A 88 10.55 21.37 -11.31
CA THR A 88 11.74 21.24 -10.47
C THR A 88 11.57 20.10 -9.46
N TYR A 89 12.69 19.47 -9.07
CA TYR A 89 12.73 18.45 -8.01
C TYR A 89 12.06 18.89 -6.69
N PRO A 90 12.36 20.08 -6.10
CA PRO A 90 11.77 20.48 -4.83
C PRO A 90 10.24 20.56 -4.88
N LEU A 91 9.69 21.06 -5.98
CA LEU A 91 8.24 21.15 -6.16
C LEU A 91 7.62 19.74 -6.25
N ALA A 92 8.23 18.83 -7.00
CA ALA A 92 7.77 17.45 -7.10
C ALA A 92 7.80 16.76 -5.72
N LEU A 93 8.89 16.91 -4.94
CA LEU A 93 9.03 16.38 -3.59
C LEU A 93 7.91 16.90 -2.66
N VAL A 94 7.69 18.20 -2.63
CA VAL A 94 6.66 18.82 -1.76
C VAL A 94 5.27 18.35 -2.17
N CYS A 95 4.94 18.41 -3.46
CA CYS A 95 3.62 17.98 -3.95
C CYS A 95 3.37 16.51 -3.63
N TYR A 96 4.35 15.63 -3.84
CA TYR A 96 4.17 14.21 -3.57
C TYR A 96 4.11 13.88 -2.08
N THR A 97 4.80 14.66 -1.23
CA THR A 97 4.67 14.57 0.24
C THR A 97 3.23 14.90 0.68
N PHE A 98 2.64 15.98 0.16
CA PHE A 98 1.25 16.32 0.46
C PHE A 98 0.24 15.34 -0.16
N THR A 99 0.55 14.71 -1.29
CA THR A 99 -0.22 13.58 -1.81
C THR A 99 -0.28 12.45 -0.78
N GLY A 100 0.83 12.17 -0.08
CA GLY A 100 0.87 11.22 1.03
C GLY A 100 -0.01 11.64 2.21
N VAL A 101 -0.01 12.91 2.60
CA VAL A 101 -0.91 13.46 3.64
C VAL A 101 -2.38 13.21 3.28
N GLY A 102 -2.79 13.56 2.05
CA GLY A 102 -4.14 13.33 1.55
C GLY A 102 -4.51 11.84 1.58
N SER A 103 -3.59 10.97 1.16
CA SER A 103 -3.79 9.52 1.13
C SER A 103 -3.99 8.94 2.53
N GLY A 104 -3.22 9.39 3.53
CA GLY A 104 -3.40 9.01 4.93
C GLY A 104 -4.77 9.42 5.47
N ALA A 105 -5.21 10.66 5.20
CA ALA A 105 -6.51 11.16 5.62
C ALA A 105 -7.66 10.32 5.03
N ALA A 106 -7.63 10.06 3.72
CA ALA A 106 -8.68 9.34 3.03
C ALA A 106 -8.73 7.85 3.44
N ASN A 107 -7.57 7.17 3.43
CA ASN A 107 -7.47 5.74 3.73
C ASN A 107 -7.90 5.42 5.17
N ILE A 108 -7.31 6.08 6.18
CA ILE A 108 -7.60 5.78 7.58
C ILE A 108 -9.06 6.07 7.90
N SER A 109 -9.57 7.21 7.43
CA SER A 109 -10.98 7.57 7.64
C SER A 109 -11.94 6.61 6.94
N MET A 110 -11.60 6.09 5.74
CA MET A 110 -12.42 5.10 5.03
C MET A 110 -12.45 3.76 5.77
N MET A 111 -11.31 3.26 6.25
CA MET A 111 -11.26 2.02 7.02
C MET A 111 -12.06 2.13 8.32
N ALA A 112 -11.99 3.26 9.00
CA ALA A 112 -12.81 3.53 10.18
C ALA A 112 -14.30 3.60 9.85
N LEU A 113 -14.66 4.19 8.71
CA LEU A 113 -16.04 4.28 8.23
C LEU A 113 -16.63 2.89 7.94
N VAL A 114 -15.88 2.00 7.27
CA VAL A 114 -16.29 0.59 7.06
C VAL A 114 -16.64 -0.07 8.40
N SER A 115 -15.83 0.16 9.43
CA SER A 115 -16.07 -0.42 10.76
C SER A 115 -17.33 0.10 11.45
N ARG A 116 -17.85 1.26 11.05
CA ARG A 116 -19.13 1.81 11.56
C ARG A 116 -20.35 1.32 10.82
N TRP A 117 -20.20 0.97 9.54
CA TRP A 117 -21.31 0.55 8.69
C TRP A 117 -21.57 -0.96 8.73
N PHE A 118 -20.55 -1.78 9.08
CA PHE A 118 -20.63 -3.23 9.04
C PHE A 118 -20.39 -3.84 10.43
N ALA A 119 -21.23 -4.80 10.77
CA ALA A 119 -21.07 -5.61 11.98
C ALA A 119 -19.74 -6.39 11.95
N PRO A 120 -19.19 -6.79 13.12
CA PRO A 120 -17.90 -7.48 13.20
C PRO A 120 -17.78 -8.71 12.28
N SER A 121 -18.90 -9.45 12.07
CA SER A 121 -18.96 -10.63 11.19
C SER A 121 -18.76 -10.32 9.70
N LEU A 122 -19.10 -9.11 9.24
CA LEU A 122 -19.01 -8.69 7.83
C LEU A 122 -17.87 -7.72 7.54
N ARG A 123 -17.20 -7.19 8.59
CA ARG A 123 -16.11 -6.19 8.41
C ARG A 123 -14.96 -6.70 7.56
N GLY A 124 -14.56 -7.94 7.76
CA GLY A 124 -13.46 -8.54 6.98
C GLY A 124 -13.77 -8.57 5.49
N THR A 125 -14.96 -9.06 5.12
CA THR A 125 -15.41 -9.11 3.72
C THR A 125 -15.55 -7.70 3.13
N ALA A 126 -16.19 -6.77 3.85
CA ALA A 126 -16.35 -5.40 3.40
C ALA A 126 -15.00 -4.70 3.21
N THR A 127 -14.06 -4.86 4.15
CA THR A 127 -12.69 -4.31 4.06
C THR A 127 -11.93 -4.90 2.89
N GLY A 128 -12.01 -6.23 2.68
CA GLY A 128 -11.35 -6.90 1.55
C GLY A 128 -11.84 -6.39 0.20
N LEU A 129 -13.16 -6.22 0.04
CA LEU A 129 -13.75 -5.63 -1.16
C LEU A 129 -13.29 -4.19 -1.39
N VAL A 130 -13.26 -3.38 -0.33
CA VAL A 130 -12.80 -1.99 -0.42
C VAL A 130 -11.32 -1.91 -0.82
N ILE A 131 -10.47 -2.76 -0.26
CA ILE A 131 -9.03 -2.81 -0.58
C ILE A 131 -8.78 -3.24 -2.04
N ALA A 132 -9.68 -4.01 -2.65
CA ALA A 132 -9.55 -4.37 -4.07
C ALA A 132 -9.45 -3.15 -5.00
N GLY A 133 -9.95 -1.98 -4.56
CA GLY A 133 -9.76 -0.71 -5.25
C GLY A 133 -8.29 -0.40 -5.56
N ASN A 134 -7.35 -0.80 -4.69
CA ASN A 134 -5.91 -0.60 -4.93
C ASN A 134 -5.44 -1.32 -6.21
N GLY A 135 -5.80 -2.60 -6.34
CA GLY A 135 -5.45 -3.40 -7.51
C GLY A 135 -6.05 -2.82 -8.81
N LEU A 136 -7.31 -2.36 -8.73
CA LEU A 136 -7.96 -1.69 -9.87
C LEU A 136 -7.23 -0.41 -10.28
N GLY A 137 -6.74 0.38 -9.31
CA GLY A 137 -5.96 1.59 -9.59
C GLY A 137 -4.60 1.28 -10.23
N ILE A 138 -3.94 0.22 -9.80
CA ILE A 138 -2.68 -0.26 -10.40
C ILE A 138 -2.93 -0.69 -11.85
N ILE A 139 -3.98 -1.47 -12.11
CA ILE A 139 -4.37 -1.87 -13.48
C ILE A 139 -4.65 -0.64 -14.33
N PHE A 140 -5.46 0.28 -13.82
CA PHE A 140 -5.84 1.49 -14.56
C PHE A 140 -4.62 2.34 -14.92
N SER A 141 -3.70 2.59 -13.99
CA SER A 141 -2.48 3.36 -14.26
C SER A 141 -1.54 2.65 -15.25
N GLY A 142 -1.46 1.31 -15.16
CA GLY A 142 -0.65 0.49 -16.08
C GLY A 142 -1.09 0.57 -17.55
N PHE A 143 -2.36 0.84 -17.80
CA PHE A 143 -2.88 1.08 -19.17
C PHE A 143 -2.90 2.55 -19.53
N LEU A 144 -3.33 3.44 -18.63
CA LEU A 144 -3.48 4.87 -18.91
C LEU A 144 -2.13 5.53 -19.23
N VAL A 145 -1.13 5.32 -18.37
CA VAL A 145 0.13 6.07 -18.46
C VAL A 145 0.86 5.80 -19.77
N PRO A 146 1.07 4.55 -20.22
CA PRO A 146 1.73 4.31 -21.50
C PRO A 146 0.92 4.79 -22.71
N HIS A 147 -0.42 4.71 -22.62
CA HIS A 147 -1.28 5.20 -23.70
C HIS A 147 -1.15 6.71 -23.88
N VAL A 148 -1.14 7.45 -22.80
CA VAL A 148 -0.95 8.90 -22.81
C VAL A 148 0.47 9.29 -23.22
N GLY A 149 1.50 8.57 -22.71
CA GLY A 149 2.90 8.77 -23.11
C GLY A 149 3.10 8.62 -24.62
N HIS A 150 2.55 7.54 -25.19
CA HIS A 150 2.61 7.32 -26.63
C HIS A 150 1.91 8.42 -27.44
N ALA A 151 0.75 8.93 -26.97
CA ALA A 151 -0.03 9.95 -27.68
C ALA A 151 0.55 11.36 -27.55
N SER A 152 1.20 11.68 -26.42
CA SER A 152 1.63 13.03 -26.05
C SER A 152 3.15 13.24 -26.02
N GLY A 153 3.92 12.18 -26.29
CA GLY A 153 5.39 12.23 -26.31
C GLY A 153 6.02 12.56 -24.96
N PRO A 154 7.16 13.28 -24.92
CA PRO A 154 7.94 13.52 -23.69
C PRO A 154 7.17 14.23 -22.57
N GLU A 155 6.15 15.01 -22.88
CA GLU A 155 5.30 15.69 -21.90
C GLU A 155 4.12 14.84 -21.43
N GLY A 156 3.98 13.60 -21.92
CA GLY A 156 2.89 12.68 -21.60
C GLY A 156 2.74 12.36 -20.10
N TRP A 157 3.83 12.36 -19.36
CA TRP A 157 3.79 12.17 -17.91
C TRP A 157 3.03 13.30 -17.18
N ARG A 158 3.12 14.56 -17.67
CA ARG A 158 2.39 15.69 -17.11
C ARG A 158 0.87 15.52 -17.33
N LEU A 159 0.50 15.19 -18.57
CA LEU A 159 -0.90 14.92 -18.91
C LEU A 159 -1.43 13.71 -18.12
N SER A 160 -0.63 12.68 -17.94
CA SER A 160 -0.99 11.53 -17.11
C SER A 160 -1.31 11.94 -15.67
N TRP A 161 -0.47 12.76 -15.02
CA TRP A 161 -0.76 13.30 -13.69
C TRP A 161 -2.06 14.11 -13.66
N MET A 162 -2.32 14.93 -14.67
CA MET A 162 -3.57 15.72 -14.78
C MET A 162 -4.81 14.81 -14.90
N LEU A 163 -4.75 13.78 -15.75
CA LEU A 163 -5.86 12.84 -15.92
C LEU A 163 -6.11 12.02 -14.66
N LEU A 164 -5.05 11.56 -13.99
CA LEU A 164 -5.16 10.86 -12.71
C LEU A 164 -5.73 11.78 -11.63
N ALA A 165 -5.29 13.04 -11.57
CA ALA A 165 -5.85 14.05 -10.67
C ALA A 165 -7.34 14.29 -10.94
N GLY A 166 -7.76 14.36 -12.20
CA GLY A 166 -9.16 14.46 -12.61
C GLY A 166 -10.00 13.26 -12.15
N ALA A 167 -9.48 12.05 -12.28
CA ALA A 167 -10.13 10.83 -11.78
C ALA A 167 -10.28 10.84 -10.25
N VAL A 168 -9.26 11.33 -9.52
CA VAL A 168 -9.35 11.51 -8.05
C VAL A 168 -10.34 12.60 -7.69
N ALA A 169 -10.37 13.72 -8.42
CA ALA A 169 -11.33 14.80 -8.20
C ALA A 169 -12.78 14.32 -8.41
N LEU A 170 -13.03 13.53 -9.45
CA LEU A 170 -14.33 12.89 -9.66
C LEU A 170 -14.70 11.96 -8.49
N SER A 171 -13.75 11.15 -8.03
CA SER A 171 -13.96 10.29 -6.86
C SER A 171 -14.22 11.08 -5.58
N CYS A 172 -13.57 12.24 -5.42
CA CYS A 172 -13.82 13.18 -4.32
C CYS A 172 -15.27 13.69 -4.31
N VAL A 173 -15.76 14.13 -5.47
CA VAL A 173 -17.15 14.58 -5.62
C VAL A 173 -18.14 13.46 -5.31
N LEU A 174 -17.93 12.27 -5.91
CA LEU A 174 -18.81 11.10 -5.68
C LEU A 174 -18.79 10.66 -4.21
N ALA A 175 -17.63 10.62 -3.57
CA ALA A 175 -17.51 10.32 -2.14
C ALA A 175 -18.25 11.37 -1.29
N GLY A 176 -18.12 12.64 -1.63
CA GLY A 176 -18.84 13.74 -0.97
C GLY A 176 -20.36 13.63 -1.08
N LEU A 177 -20.88 13.19 -2.21
CA LEU A 177 -22.33 13.02 -2.43
C LEU A 177 -22.89 11.78 -1.72
N VAL A 178 -22.17 10.65 -1.78
CA VAL A 178 -22.69 9.34 -1.37
C VAL A 178 -22.38 8.99 0.07
N LEU A 179 -21.16 9.28 0.57
CA LEU A 179 -20.75 8.87 1.91
C LEU A 179 -21.55 9.58 3.01
N ARG A 180 -21.76 8.86 4.11
CA ARG A 180 -22.35 9.38 5.37
C ARG A 180 -21.53 8.84 6.54
N ASN A 181 -21.48 9.58 7.64
CA ASN A 181 -20.66 9.25 8.81
C ASN A 181 -21.15 8.00 9.56
N SER A 182 -22.44 7.72 9.49
CA SER A 182 -23.04 6.54 10.16
C SER A 182 -24.31 6.07 9.42
N PRO A 183 -24.73 4.81 9.62
CA PRO A 183 -26.02 4.31 9.13
C PRO A 183 -27.19 5.15 9.65
N SER A 184 -27.11 5.59 10.92
CA SER A 184 -28.15 6.40 11.58
C SER A 184 -28.44 7.73 10.87
N ASP A 185 -27.46 8.30 10.12
CA ASP A 185 -27.66 9.50 9.29
C ASP A 185 -28.69 9.28 8.17
N LYS A 186 -29.05 8.05 7.91
CA LYS A 186 -30.07 7.60 6.94
C LYS A 186 -31.23 6.81 7.58
N GLY A 187 -31.30 6.80 8.90
CA GLY A 187 -32.30 5.98 9.62
C GLY A 187 -32.08 4.47 9.47
N LEU A 188 -30.84 4.04 9.12
CA LEU A 188 -30.48 2.64 8.91
C LEU A 188 -29.73 2.10 10.12
N GLU A 189 -29.82 0.78 10.31
CA GLU A 189 -28.97 0.06 11.25
C GLU A 189 -27.67 -0.42 10.59
N MET A 190 -26.70 -0.81 11.43
CA MET A 190 -25.44 -1.40 10.99
C MET A 190 -25.72 -2.70 10.23
N THR A 191 -25.17 -2.82 9.03
CA THR A 191 -25.38 -4.02 8.19
C THR A 191 -24.84 -5.26 8.88
N GLY A 192 -25.73 -6.27 9.07
CA GLY A 192 -25.40 -7.53 9.76
C GLY A 192 -25.58 -7.49 11.28
N SER A 193 -26.12 -6.42 11.85
CA SER A 193 -26.50 -6.36 13.27
C SER A 193 -27.87 -7.00 13.50
N HIS A 194 -27.91 -8.33 13.64
CA HIS A 194 -29.16 -9.02 14.02
C HIS A 194 -29.53 -8.77 15.49
N GLY A 195 -29.79 -7.51 15.87
CA GLY A 195 -30.26 -7.16 17.22
C GLY A 195 -29.29 -7.43 18.39
N ARG A 196 -28.07 -7.92 18.13
CA ARG A 196 -27.07 -8.12 19.19
C ARG A 196 -26.36 -6.80 19.51
N ARG A 197 -26.65 -6.24 20.67
CA ARG A 197 -25.83 -5.19 21.27
C ARG A 197 -24.42 -5.75 21.45
N THR A 198 -23.44 -5.16 20.79
CA THR A 198 -22.02 -5.41 21.08
C THR A 198 -21.76 -4.99 22.54
N PRO A 199 -21.19 -5.86 23.37
CA PRO A 199 -20.78 -5.46 24.72
C PRO A 199 -19.85 -4.23 24.66
N PRO A 200 -19.93 -3.31 25.62
CA PRO A 200 -19.01 -2.19 25.67
C PRO A 200 -17.57 -2.69 25.70
N PRO A 201 -16.62 -1.95 25.10
CA PRO A 201 -15.22 -2.34 25.11
C PRO A 201 -14.75 -2.45 26.57
N THR A 202 -14.45 -3.66 27.01
CA THR A 202 -13.79 -3.88 28.30
C THR A 202 -12.43 -3.18 28.25
N THR A 203 -12.09 -2.44 29.28
CA THR A 203 -10.78 -1.78 29.44
C THR A 203 -9.68 -2.83 29.23
N ALA A 204 -9.01 -2.73 28.10
CA ALA A 204 -7.98 -3.69 27.72
C ALA A 204 -6.83 -3.58 28.72
N LYS A 205 -6.54 -4.70 29.44
CA LYS A 205 -5.32 -4.81 30.25
C LYS A 205 -4.11 -4.57 29.35
N GLY A 206 -3.09 -3.89 29.86
CA GLY A 206 -1.84 -3.64 29.12
C GLY A 206 -1.20 -4.93 28.55
N PHE A 207 -0.26 -4.79 27.65
CA PHE A 207 0.47 -5.93 27.07
C PHE A 207 1.44 -6.54 28.08
N SER A 208 1.44 -7.87 28.20
CA SER A 208 2.40 -8.63 28.98
C SER A 208 3.80 -8.65 28.33
N ARG A 209 4.83 -9.12 29.06
CA ARG A 209 6.18 -9.30 28.47
C ARG A 209 6.16 -10.27 27.29
N GLN A 210 5.32 -11.28 27.32
CA GLN A 210 5.15 -12.24 26.21
C GLN A 210 4.50 -11.59 24.99
N ASP A 211 3.46 -10.75 25.21
CA ASP A 211 2.81 -9.99 24.17
C ASP A 211 3.80 -9.04 23.47
N TRP A 212 4.63 -8.32 24.25
CA TRP A 212 5.68 -7.44 23.71
C TRP A 212 6.74 -8.21 22.93
N SER A 213 7.13 -9.41 23.40
CA SER A 213 8.07 -10.27 22.62
C SER A 213 7.48 -10.70 21.28
N LEU A 214 6.19 -11.04 21.25
CA LEU A 214 5.47 -11.37 20.02
C LEU A 214 5.39 -10.14 19.10
N LEU A 215 4.92 -8.99 19.61
CA LEU A 215 4.77 -7.75 18.85
C LEU A 215 6.09 -7.28 18.25
N ARG A 216 7.20 -7.41 18.98
CA ARG A 216 8.54 -7.09 18.46
C ARG A 216 8.93 -7.99 17.29
N ARG A 217 8.72 -9.32 17.39
CA ARG A 217 9.01 -10.25 16.28
C ARG A 217 8.14 -9.98 15.06
N LEU A 218 6.83 -9.80 15.26
CA LEU A 218 5.92 -9.44 14.19
C LEU A 218 6.25 -8.06 13.61
N GLY A 219 6.67 -7.11 14.44
CA GLY A 219 7.13 -5.78 14.00
C GLY A 219 8.36 -5.87 13.10
N ILE A 220 9.36 -6.71 13.45
CA ILE A 220 10.55 -6.93 12.60
C ILE A 220 10.13 -7.51 11.24
N ILE A 221 9.29 -8.55 11.22
CA ILE A 221 8.79 -9.13 9.97
C ILE A 221 8.05 -8.08 9.14
N TYR A 222 7.24 -7.25 9.79
CA TYR A 222 6.44 -6.26 9.09
C TYR A 222 7.27 -5.05 8.62
N PHE A 223 8.35 -4.72 9.33
CA PHE A 223 9.37 -3.76 8.90
C PHE A 223 10.11 -4.25 7.65
N THR A 224 10.59 -5.50 7.65
CA THR A 224 11.28 -6.07 6.47
C THR A 224 10.37 -6.06 5.25
N PHE A 225 9.10 -6.43 5.42
CA PHE A 225 8.10 -6.31 4.37
C PHE A 225 7.92 -4.84 3.92
N GLY A 226 7.80 -3.90 4.85
CA GLY A 226 7.63 -2.48 4.55
C GLY A 226 8.73 -1.91 3.67
N VAL A 227 10.00 -2.22 4.00
CA VAL A 227 11.17 -1.82 3.22
C VAL A 227 11.14 -2.44 1.81
N THR A 228 11.02 -3.75 1.74
CA THR A 228 11.27 -4.50 0.50
C THR A 228 10.13 -4.37 -0.51
N TYR A 229 8.89 -4.41 -0.01
CA TYR A 229 7.70 -4.25 -0.80
C TYR A 229 7.67 -2.91 -1.54
N ILE A 230 8.05 -1.83 -0.86
CA ILE A 230 7.98 -0.51 -1.48
C ILE A 230 9.13 -0.22 -2.43
N ILE A 231 10.33 -0.77 -2.17
CA ILE A 231 11.45 -0.70 -3.11
C ILE A 231 11.01 -1.25 -4.46
N TYR A 232 10.48 -2.46 -4.47
CA TYR A 232 10.01 -3.08 -5.70
C TYR A 232 8.87 -2.28 -6.34
N GLY A 233 7.84 -1.93 -5.58
CA GLY A 233 6.67 -1.21 -6.09
C GLY A 233 6.97 0.21 -6.60
N THR A 234 8.09 0.81 -6.20
CA THR A 234 8.51 2.14 -6.66
C THR A 234 9.40 2.06 -7.89
N PHE A 235 10.34 1.11 -7.92
CA PHE A 235 11.45 1.16 -8.89
C PHE A 235 11.41 0.08 -9.96
N ILE A 236 10.53 -0.94 -9.87
CA ILE A 236 10.53 -2.03 -10.86
C ILE A 236 10.25 -1.52 -12.28
N VAL A 237 9.35 -0.54 -12.45
CA VAL A 237 9.07 0.03 -13.77
C VAL A 237 10.27 0.79 -14.30
N THR A 238 10.97 1.55 -13.45
CA THR A 238 12.24 2.22 -13.78
C THR A 238 13.27 1.18 -14.24
N THR A 239 13.44 0.08 -13.50
CA THR A 239 14.34 -1.00 -13.87
C THR A 239 13.97 -1.61 -15.23
N LEU A 240 12.69 -1.84 -15.52
CA LEU A 240 12.24 -2.38 -16.79
C LEU A 240 12.58 -1.46 -17.96
N ILE A 241 12.42 -0.16 -17.81
CA ILE A 241 12.62 0.82 -18.86
C ILE A 241 14.11 1.22 -18.96
N ASP A 242 14.69 1.72 -17.86
CA ASP A 242 16.03 2.31 -17.87
C ASP A 242 17.14 1.26 -17.94
N GLU A 243 16.98 0.09 -17.27
CA GLU A 243 18.04 -0.92 -17.17
C GLU A 243 17.88 -2.06 -18.22
N HIS A 244 16.63 -2.43 -18.55
CA HIS A 244 16.36 -3.51 -19.52
C HIS A 244 15.85 -3.01 -20.87
N GLY A 245 15.70 -1.71 -21.08
CA GLY A 245 15.32 -1.11 -22.38
C GLY A 245 13.92 -1.49 -22.87
N LEU A 246 13.01 -1.88 -21.96
CA LEU A 246 11.66 -2.24 -22.34
C LEU A 246 10.84 -0.97 -22.63
N SER A 247 9.91 -1.06 -23.59
CA SER A 247 9.01 0.05 -23.87
C SER A 247 8.05 0.33 -22.70
N GLU A 248 7.63 1.60 -22.55
CA GLU A 248 6.62 2.00 -21.55
C GLU A 248 5.34 1.15 -21.66
N ALA A 249 4.91 0.82 -22.89
CA ALA A 249 3.74 -0.03 -23.11
C ALA A 249 3.93 -1.45 -22.55
N THR A 250 5.12 -2.00 -22.63
CA THR A 250 5.44 -3.30 -22.03
C THR A 250 5.51 -3.20 -20.51
N ALA A 251 6.21 -2.20 -19.98
CA ALA A 251 6.29 -1.95 -18.54
C ALA A 251 4.90 -1.70 -17.93
N GLY A 252 4.01 -0.97 -18.61
CA GLY A 252 2.64 -0.75 -18.18
C GLY A 252 1.81 -2.04 -18.13
N ARG A 253 1.96 -2.93 -19.12
CA ARG A 253 1.33 -4.26 -19.05
C ARG A 253 1.83 -5.07 -17.86
N PHE A 254 3.13 -5.05 -17.58
CA PHE A 254 3.70 -5.66 -16.38
C PHE A 254 3.07 -5.09 -15.11
N TRP A 255 2.95 -3.76 -15.05
CA TRP A 255 2.34 -3.10 -13.91
C TRP A 255 0.86 -3.48 -13.73
N ALA A 256 0.11 -3.57 -14.81
CA ALA A 256 -1.27 -4.06 -14.79
C ALA A 256 -1.38 -5.50 -14.26
N TRP A 257 -0.42 -6.38 -14.60
CA TRP A 257 -0.35 -7.73 -14.04
C TRP A 257 -0.10 -7.74 -12.53
N VAL A 258 0.74 -6.84 -11.99
CA VAL A 258 0.86 -6.65 -10.53
C VAL A 258 -0.51 -6.36 -9.92
N GLY A 259 -1.26 -5.41 -10.49
CA GLY A 259 -2.60 -5.07 -10.03
C GLY A 259 -3.55 -6.28 -10.06
N PHE A 260 -3.55 -7.02 -11.17
CA PHE A 260 -4.41 -8.20 -11.35
C PHE A 260 -4.10 -9.30 -10.31
N PHE A 261 -2.85 -9.73 -10.19
CA PHE A 261 -2.48 -10.77 -9.24
C PHE A 261 -2.67 -10.32 -7.79
N SER A 262 -2.55 -9.03 -7.50
CA SER A 262 -2.74 -8.50 -6.16
C SER A 262 -4.17 -8.69 -5.62
N LEU A 263 -5.17 -8.82 -6.49
CA LEU A 263 -6.55 -9.12 -6.10
C LEU A 263 -6.68 -10.51 -5.44
N PHE A 264 -5.83 -11.45 -5.81
CA PHE A 264 -5.82 -12.82 -5.29
C PHE A 264 -4.91 -13.00 -4.07
N SER A 265 -4.06 -12.03 -3.78
CA SER A 265 -3.02 -12.11 -2.74
C SER A 265 -3.60 -12.43 -1.36
N GLY A 266 -4.58 -11.66 -0.90
CA GLY A 266 -5.23 -11.87 0.39
C GLY A 266 -5.93 -13.23 0.49
N PRO A 267 -6.83 -13.60 -0.44
CA PRO A 267 -7.50 -14.89 -0.46
C PRO A 267 -6.55 -16.09 -0.46
N VAL A 268 -5.55 -16.10 -1.33
CA VAL A 268 -4.60 -17.23 -1.47
C VAL A 268 -3.81 -17.44 -0.19
N PHE A 269 -3.14 -16.40 0.32
CA PHE A 269 -2.30 -16.54 1.52
C PHE A 269 -3.11 -16.58 2.81
N GLY A 270 -4.31 -16.03 2.83
CA GLY A 270 -5.28 -16.23 3.90
C GLY A 270 -5.64 -17.71 4.01
N TRP A 271 -6.02 -18.36 2.90
CA TRP A 271 -6.32 -19.78 2.84
C TRP A 271 -5.13 -20.67 3.28
N ILE A 272 -3.91 -20.39 2.77
CA ILE A 272 -2.71 -21.11 3.20
C ILE A 272 -2.51 -20.97 4.72
N SER A 273 -2.65 -19.75 5.24
CA SER A 273 -2.50 -19.43 6.65
C SER A 273 -3.55 -20.12 7.54
N ASP A 274 -4.78 -20.23 7.07
CA ASP A 274 -5.87 -20.86 7.80
C ASP A 274 -5.79 -22.39 7.76
N THR A 275 -5.38 -22.96 6.62
CA THR A 275 -5.31 -24.41 6.40
C THR A 275 -4.11 -25.03 7.11
N PHE A 276 -2.93 -24.42 7.02
CA PHE A 276 -1.69 -25.00 7.57
C PHE A 276 -1.29 -24.37 8.91
N SER A 277 -0.99 -23.10 8.93
CA SER A 277 -0.79 -22.26 10.13
C SER A 277 -0.41 -20.83 9.75
N ARG A 278 -0.58 -19.88 10.70
CA ARG A 278 -0.13 -18.48 10.53
C ARG A 278 1.35 -18.36 10.18
N LYS A 279 2.17 -19.20 10.82
CA LYS A 279 3.61 -19.27 10.57
C LYS A 279 3.94 -19.70 9.15
N ILE A 280 3.26 -20.74 8.63
CA ILE A 280 3.46 -21.22 7.25
C ILE A 280 2.96 -20.17 6.25
N GLY A 281 1.81 -19.54 6.49
CA GLY A 281 1.28 -18.49 5.63
C GLY A 281 2.24 -17.29 5.49
N LEU A 282 2.81 -16.81 6.62
CA LEU A 282 3.82 -15.75 6.62
C LEU A 282 5.11 -16.17 5.90
N ALA A 283 5.64 -17.36 6.22
CA ALA A 283 6.86 -17.85 5.60
C ALA A 283 6.71 -18.06 4.09
N ALA A 284 5.57 -18.60 3.64
CA ALA A 284 5.27 -18.79 2.22
C ALA A 284 5.18 -17.45 1.48
N ALA A 285 4.48 -16.46 2.07
CA ALA A 285 4.38 -15.13 1.49
C ALA A 285 5.74 -14.46 1.33
N LEU A 286 6.58 -14.51 2.36
CA LEU A 286 7.95 -13.99 2.33
C LEU A 286 8.84 -14.74 1.34
N ALA A 287 8.70 -16.08 1.24
CA ALA A 287 9.47 -16.88 0.30
C ALA A 287 9.12 -16.52 -1.17
N VAL A 288 7.83 -16.33 -1.47
CA VAL A 288 7.39 -15.87 -2.79
C VAL A 288 7.94 -14.49 -3.11
N GLN A 289 7.96 -13.56 -2.15
CA GLN A 289 8.57 -12.25 -2.33
C GLN A 289 10.09 -12.35 -2.50
N THR A 290 10.77 -13.20 -1.72
CA THR A 290 12.22 -13.44 -1.88
C THR A 290 12.52 -13.87 -3.30
N ALA A 291 11.76 -14.85 -3.84
CA ALA A 291 11.92 -15.32 -5.21
C ALA A 291 11.69 -14.17 -6.23
N ALA A 292 10.65 -13.36 -6.04
CA ALA A 292 10.38 -12.20 -6.89
C ALA A 292 11.57 -11.23 -6.91
N TYR A 293 12.13 -10.89 -5.75
CA TYR A 293 13.25 -9.97 -5.65
C TYR A 293 14.55 -10.54 -6.23
N LEU A 294 14.82 -11.82 -6.06
CA LEU A 294 15.96 -12.47 -6.69
C LEU A 294 15.86 -12.45 -8.21
N LEU A 295 14.67 -12.77 -8.76
CA LEU A 295 14.43 -12.74 -10.19
C LEU A 295 14.59 -11.33 -10.80
N ALA A 296 14.24 -10.27 -10.05
CA ALA A 296 14.46 -8.89 -10.47
C ALA A 296 15.91 -8.41 -10.25
N GLY A 297 16.59 -8.97 -9.23
CA GLY A 297 17.96 -8.58 -8.87
C GLY A 297 19.05 -9.24 -9.69
N PHE A 298 18.77 -10.35 -10.37
CA PHE A 298 19.70 -11.02 -11.28
C PHE A 298 19.25 -10.84 -12.74
N ASP A 299 20.20 -10.57 -13.63
CA ASP A 299 19.90 -10.44 -15.07
C ASP A 299 19.69 -11.83 -15.69
N LEU A 300 18.49 -12.36 -15.50
CA LEU A 300 18.06 -13.67 -16.00
C LEU A 300 17.16 -13.55 -17.25
N GLY A 301 17.14 -12.35 -17.85
CA GLY A 301 16.33 -12.07 -19.04
C GLY A 301 14.86 -11.74 -18.73
N VAL A 302 14.15 -11.33 -19.79
CA VAL A 302 12.78 -10.79 -19.69
C VAL A 302 11.77 -11.78 -19.11
N SER A 303 11.93 -13.09 -19.38
CA SER A 303 11.05 -14.13 -18.84
C SER A 303 11.09 -14.21 -17.31
N ALA A 304 12.27 -13.99 -16.72
CA ALA A 304 12.43 -13.95 -15.26
C ALA A 304 11.73 -12.72 -14.66
N LEU A 305 11.75 -11.59 -15.36
CA LEU A 305 11.03 -10.38 -14.95
C LEU A 305 9.51 -10.59 -14.98
N TYR A 306 8.96 -11.29 -15.98
CA TYR A 306 7.54 -11.68 -16.01
C TYR A 306 7.17 -12.50 -14.77
N LEU A 307 7.98 -13.53 -14.47
CA LEU A 307 7.76 -14.37 -13.30
C LEU A 307 7.88 -13.56 -12.00
N SER A 308 8.89 -12.71 -11.87
CA SER A 308 9.10 -11.81 -10.73
C SER A 308 7.85 -10.97 -10.44
N ILE A 309 7.30 -10.34 -11.46
CA ILE A 309 6.13 -9.45 -11.35
C ILE A 309 4.88 -10.23 -10.96
N GLY A 310 4.67 -11.43 -11.54
CA GLY A 310 3.56 -12.30 -11.14
C GLY A 310 3.64 -12.73 -9.68
N LEU A 311 4.82 -13.14 -9.22
CA LEU A 311 5.08 -13.54 -7.83
C LEU A 311 4.91 -12.35 -6.87
N TYR A 312 5.47 -11.18 -7.21
CA TYR A 312 5.32 -9.99 -6.40
C TYR A 312 3.85 -9.57 -6.28
N GLY A 313 3.11 -9.52 -7.38
CA GLY A 313 1.69 -9.19 -7.36
C GLY A 313 0.90 -10.15 -6.49
N LEU A 314 1.13 -11.46 -6.65
CA LEU A 314 0.45 -12.48 -5.86
C LEU A 314 0.73 -12.36 -4.35
N ALA A 315 1.92 -11.88 -3.95
CA ALA A 315 2.28 -11.72 -2.55
C ALA A 315 2.02 -10.31 -1.97
N ALA A 316 1.62 -9.34 -2.80
CA ALA A 316 1.59 -7.91 -2.44
C ALA A 316 0.78 -7.58 -1.17
N TRP A 317 -0.37 -8.18 -0.97
CA TRP A 317 -1.27 -7.91 0.20
C TRP A 317 -1.35 -9.09 1.17
N SER A 318 -0.56 -10.13 0.98
CA SER A 318 -0.58 -11.35 1.77
C SER A 318 -0.16 -11.11 3.23
N ILE A 319 0.94 -10.41 3.44
CA ILE A 319 1.54 -10.23 4.77
C ILE A 319 0.64 -9.41 5.69
N PRO A 320 0.09 -8.23 5.31
CA PRO A 320 -0.88 -7.51 6.14
C PRO A 320 -2.07 -8.38 6.58
N THR A 321 -2.61 -9.18 5.66
CA THR A 321 -3.75 -10.07 5.92
C THR A 321 -3.42 -11.11 6.98
N VAL A 322 -2.31 -11.83 6.81
CA VAL A 322 -1.90 -12.88 7.76
C VAL A 322 -1.44 -12.30 9.10
N MET A 323 -0.81 -11.10 9.09
CA MET A 323 -0.42 -10.39 10.31
C MET A 323 -1.61 -10.03 11.19
N LEU A 324 -2.66 -9.47 10.58
CA LEU A 324 -3.89 -9.12 11.32
C LEU A 324 -4.52 -10.34 11.96
N ALA A 325 -4.63 -11.44 11.21
CA ALA A 325 -5.15 -12.71 11.72
C ALA A 325 -4.26 -13.27 12.85
N THR A 326 -2.94 -13.23 12.69
CA THR A 326 -1.98 -13.70 13.70
C THR A 326 -2.13 -12.95 15.02
N ILE A 327 -2.29 -11.64 14.96
CA ILE A 327 -2.46 -10.80 16.15
C ILE A 327 -3.81 -11.08 16.81
N ALA A 328 -4.88 -11.22 16.03
CA ALA A 328 -6.20 -11.55 16.57
C ALA A 328 -6.21 -12.89 17.31
N ASP A 329 -5.57 -13.91 16.73
CA ASP A 329 -5.47 -15.25 17.32
C ASP A 329 -4.62 -15.27 18.60
N ARG A 330 -3.58 -14.43 18.71
CA ARG A 330 -2.62 -14.44 19.81
C ARG A 330 -2.97 -13.51 20.95
N LEU A 331 -3.46 -12.31 20.63
CA LEU A 331 -3.77 -11.28 21.64
C LEU A 331 -5.26 -11.23 21.99
N GLY A 332 -6.10 -11.93 21.22
CA GLY A 332 -7.55 -11.86 21.31
C GLY A 332 -8.12 -10.60 20.63
N THR A 333 -9.39 -10.66 20.24
CA THR A 333 -10.07 -9.64 19.44
C THR A 333 -10.06 -8.25 20.09
N HIS A 334 -10.11 -8.17 21.43
CA HIS A 334 -10.12 -6.90 22.16
C HIS A 334 -8.80 -6.12 22.08
N ARG A 335 -7.65 -6.82 21.96
CA ARG A 335 -6.33 -6.18 21.87
C ARG A 335 -5.73 -6.21 20.46
N ALA A 336 -6.41 -6.87 19.52
CA ALA A 336 -5.93 -7.03 18.16
C ALA A 336 -5.69 -5.70 17.46
N ALA A 337 -6.61 -4.74 17.59
CA ALA A 337 -6.46 -3.43 16.96
C ALA A 337 -5.24 -2.66 17.49
N ALA A 338 -5.03 -2.64 18.82
CA ALA A 338 -3.87 -1.99 19.42
C ALA A 338 -2.56 -2.69 19.05
N GLY A 339 -2.53 -4.03 19.06
CA GLY A 339 -1.37 -4.82 18.63
C GLY A 339 -1.03 -4.59 17.16
N PHE A 340 -2.04 -4.55 16.29
CA PHE A 340 -1.86 -4.29 14.86
C PHE A 340 -1.33 -2.87 14.61
N SER A 341 -1.82 -1.87 15.33
CA SER A 341 -1.30 -0.50 15.24
C SER A 341 0.19 -0.41 15.57
N ILE A 342 0.65 -1.13 16.61
CA ILE A 342 2.06 -1.17 16.99
C ILE A 342 2.92 -1.74 15.85
N ILE A 343 2.55 -2.89 15.28
CA ILE A 343 3.35 -3.48 14.21
C ILE A 343 3.26 -2.68 12.91
N THR A 344 2.12 -2.01 12.65
CA THR A 344 1.95 -1.13 11.48
C THR A 344 2.89 0.08 11.54
N PHE A 345 3.25 0.55 12.73
CA PHE A 345 4.28 1.57 12.89
C PHE A 345 5.64 1.09 12.34
N PHE A 346 6.05 -0.14 12.65
CA PHE A 346 7.27 -0.73 12.09
C PHE A 346 7.22 -0.83 10.56
N PHE A 347 6.08 -1.24 10.02
CA PHE A 347 5.85 -1.27 8.57
C PHE A 347 5.98 0.12 7.94
N ALA A 348 5.38 1.14 8.54
CA ALA A 348 5.44 2.50 8.05
C ALA A 348 6.87 3.06 8.06
N VAL A 349 7.63 2.79 9.12
CA VAL A 349 9.07 3.16 9.17
C VAL A 349 9.83 2.47 8.04
N GLY A 350 9.57 1.18 7.80
CA GLY A 350 10.15 0.46 6.66
C GLY A 350 9.86 1.13 5.31
N GLN A 351 8.63 1.59 5.11
CA GLN A 351 8.25 2.30 3.89
C GLN A 351 8.91 3.67 3.72
N VAL A 352 9.24 4.35 4.81
CA VAL A 352 10.00 5.61 4.77
C VAL A 352 11.46 5.34 4.40
N VAL A 353 12.08 4.30 4.98
CA VAL A 353 13.49 3.99 4.76
C VAL A 353 13.75 3.41 3.36
N GLY A 354 12.83 2.56 2.86
CA GLY A 354 13.03 1.77 1.64
C GLY A 354 13.43 2.58 0.42
N PRO A 355 12.63 3.56 -0.03
CA PRO A 355 12.91 4.29 -1.27
C PRO A 355 14.19 5.11 -1.21
N THR A 356 14.46 5.78 -0.08
CA THR A 356 15.72 6.50 0.10
C THR A 356 16.92 5.56 0.02
N ALA A 357 16.91 4.45 0.76
CA ALA A 357 18.01 3.51 0.77
C ALA A 357 18.28 2.91 -0.63
N ALA A 358 17.20 2.58 -1.37
CA ALA A 358 17.33 2.05 -2.72
C ALA A 358 17.84 3.09 -3.71
N GLY A 359 17.39 4.35 -3.61
CA GLY A 359 17.85 5.43 -4.46
C GLY A 359 19.34 5.75 -4.25
N GLU A 360 19.79 5.87 -3.01
CA GLU A 360 21.20 6.10 -2.66
C GLU A 360 22.11 4.95 -3.15
N LEU A 361 21.65 3.69 -2.96
CA LEU A 361 22.39 2.54 -3.49
C LEU A 361 22.47 2.55 -5.01
N ALA A 362 21.42 2.97 -5.68
CA ALA A 362 21.40 3.06 -7.13
C ALA A 362 22.27 4.22 -7.64
N ASP A 363 22.36 5.36 -6.93
CA ASP A 363 23.34 6.42 -7.25
C ASP A 363 24.79 5.93 -7.17
N LEU A 364 25.09 5.03 -6.22
CA LEU A 364 26.44 4.46 -6.06
C LEU A 364 26.76 3.36 -7.08
N THR A 365 25.77 2.63 -7.55
CA THR A 365 25.95 1.39 -8.34
C THR A 365 25.45 1.47 -9.77
N GLY A 366 24.72 2.53 -10.11
CA GLY A 366 24.10 2.72 -11.42
C GLY A 366 22.88 1.82 -11.70
N SER A 367 22.39 1.04 -10.68
CA SER A 367 21.31 0.07 -10.88
C SER A 367 20.57 -0.22 -9.57
N PHE A 368 19.27 -0.56 -9.68
CA PHE A 368 18.47 -1.08 -8.57
C PHE A 368 18.71 -2.57 -8.26
N SER A 369 19.49 -3.28 -9.06
CA SER A 369 19.79 -4.71 -8.91
C SER A 369 20.26 -5.09 -7.49
N ILE A 370 21.18 -4.30 -6.90
CA ILE A 370 21.66 -4.53 -5.53
C ILE A 370 20.52 -4.31 -4.51
N SER A 371 19.66 -3.34 -4.71
CA SER A 371 18.52 -3.07 -3.84
C SER A 371 17.54 -4.25 -3.80
N TYR A 372 17.30 -4.92 -4.94
CA TYR A 372 16.49 -6.14 -4.99
C TYR A 372 17.18 -7.33 -4.30
N LYS A 373 18.49 -7.53 -4.50
CA LYS A 373 19.26 -8.58 -3.81
C LYS A 373 19.23 -8.39 -2.29
N LEU A 374 19.43 -7.16 -1.83
CA LEU A 374 19.31 -6.84 -0.40
C LEU A 374 17.87 -7.03 0.12
N SER A 375 16.86 -6.70 -0.69
CA SER A 375 15.46 -6.96 -0.36
C SER A 375 15.21 -8.47 -0.18
N ALA A 376 15.80 -9.31 -1.02
CA ALA A 376 15.73 -10.76 -0.86
C ALA A 376 16.40 -11.22 0.45
N CYS A 377 17.60 -10.69 0.77
CA CYS A 377 18.26 -10.99 2.05
C CYS A 377 17.40 -10.56 3.25
N LEU A 378 16.79 -9.38 3.21
CA LEU A 378 15.91 -8.91 4.27
C LEU A 378 14.68 -9.80 4.45
N THR A 379 14.06 -10.26 3.36
CA THR A 379 12.92 -11.18 3.47
C THR A 379 13.33 -12.55 4.00
N LEU A 380 14.55 -13.04 3.73
CA LEU A 380 15.10 -14.24 4.37
C LEU A 380 15.25 -14.04 5.88
N VAL A 381 15.68 -12.86 6.34
CA VAL A 381 15.68 -12.54 7.78
C VAL A 381 14.26 -12.56 8.33
N GLY A 382 13.28 -12.03 7.61
CA GLY A 382 11.86 -12.11 7.96
C GLY A 382 11.37 -13.56 8.10
N ILE A 383 11.79 -14.48 7.21
CA ILE A 383 11.49 -15.91 7.28
C ILE A 383 12.15 -16.53 8.54
N ALA A 384 13.41 -16.22 8.80
CA ALA A 384 14.12 -16.71 9.98
C ALA A 384 13.43 -16.27 11.28
N VAL A 385 13.02 -14.99 11.37
CA VAL A 385 12.25 -14.48 12.52
C VAL A 385 10.89 -15.17 12.60
N THR A 386 10.20 -15.40 11.47
CA THR A 386 8.95 -16.17 11.42
C THR A 386 9.13 -17.58 11.95
N ALA A 387 10.27 -18.21 11.67
CA ALA A 387 10.59 -19.56 12.20
C ALA A 387 10.66 -19.59 13.73
N THR A 388 10.99 -18.48 14.39
CA THR A 388 11.04 -18.38 15.87
C THR A 388 9.66 -18.18 16.51
N LEU A 389 8.60 -17.93 15.74
CA LEU A 389 7.26 -17.85 16.29
C LEU A 389 6.82 -19.22 16.81
N THR A 390 6.44 -19.29 18.06
CA THR A 390 5.94 -20.53 18.68
C THR A 390 4.66 -21.00 18.01
N ARG A 391 4.49 -22.30 17.83
CA ARG A 391 3.22 -22.88 17.38
C ARG A 391 2.11 -22.52 18.37
N ASN A 392 0.91 -22.27 17.86
CA ASN A 392 -0.26 -22.07 18.71
C ASN A 392 -0.59 -23.40 19.39
N THR A 393 -0.39 -23.50 20.69
CA THR A 393 -0.79 -24.66 21.52
C THR A 393 -2.21 -24.51 22.07
N ARG A 394 -3.02 -23.61 21.49
CA ARG A 394 -4.44 -23.54 21.79
C ARG A 394 -5.20 -24.38 20.75
N THR A 395 -5.37 -25.66 21.06
CA THR A 395 -6.44 -26.53 20.58
C THR A 395 -7.75 -26.09 21.23
#